data_9fc800499368d41d070c7589fbc83f99
#
_entry.id   9fc800499368d41d070c7589fbc83f99
#
_cell.length_a   1.000
_cell.length_b   1.000
_cell.length_c   1.000
_cell.angle_alpha   90.00
_cell.angle_beta   90.00
_cell.angle_gamma   90.00
#
_symmetry.space_group_name_H-M   'P 1'
#
loop_
_entity.id
_entity.type
_entity.pdbx_description
1 polymer ?
#
loop_
_entity_poly.entity_id
_entity_poly.type
_entity_poly.pdbx_seq_one_letter_code
_entity_poly.pdbx_strand_id
1 'polypeptide(L)'
;IERDQLHREIYRTQGKLASRYELDPLGRLKRQIATLNDLTESGKGKTKVAAGYAQTAVKRSYGYDRTGNLTHSTDQRTGTTKFEYDKLGRITQAGNELFAFDPAHNILSDHNSPTVPDNRLKTYNGSSYYYDHFGNLIHRELADGEVQNYFYDLHDQLVKAEIFKKDGTKETWAYSYDALGRRIGKGRLKNGEVSETSFPHDLGGNGLENQTRFVWDGSHLLQEVHPDGRYTYLYTDPDSYEPLAQVHNHTNAKGESHQQIHYFHCDQIGIPREMTDKDGNLLWFGNYTGWGRLKEETKVTDSAYQPFRLQNQYADLETGLHYNFFRYYEPNVGRFVNQDPIGLWGGSNFYQFALNMQRWIDVLGLTGKCQNCPPGTMPTKDIHFMQSSAKNQTGDYTVLQNAADLKSGKLDPNILRINIWKDESGKTWTLDHRRLAAFKIAKIECTPVQEANSSMVKKQMWKMTTKTEGKSMTLKLGNGKNLIVR
;
A
#
# COMPACT_ATOMS: atom_id res chain seq x y z
N ILE A 1 7.23 7.32 -21.02
CA ILE A 1 6.13 7.79 -20.15
C ILE A 1 5.78 9.22 -20.57
N GLU A 2 4.47 9.49 -20.78
CA GLU A 2 3.96 10.85 -20.99
C GLU A 2 3.12 11.26 -19.79
N ARG A 3 3.21 12.53 -19.43
CA ARG A 3 2.50 13.11 -18.28
C ARG A 3 1.66 14.31 -18.74
N ASP A 4 0.54 14.55 -18.04
CA ASP A 4 -0.26 15.75 -18.27
C ASP A 4 0.40 17.01 -17.64
N GLN A 5 -0.26 18.15 -17.74
CA GLN A 5 0.23 19.43 -17.20
C GLN A 5 0.34 19.44 -15.65
N LEU A 6 -0.23 18.46 -14.97
CA LEU A 6 -0.13 18.25 -13.53
C LEU A 6 0.86 17.14 -13.16
N HIS A 7 1.73 16.76 -14.10
CA HIS A 7 2.73 15.69 -13.97
C HIS A 7 2.17 14.29 -13.69
N ARG A 8 0.87 14.06 -13.96
CA ARG A 8 0.23 12.76 -13.80
C ARG A 8 0.46 11.92 -15.05
N GLU A 9 0.73 10.65 -14.87
CA GLU A 9 0.93 9.74 -15.99
C GLU A 9 -0.38 9.52 -16.77
N ILE A 10 -0.32 9.67 -18.09
CA ILE A 10 -1.44 9.46 -19.02
C ILE A 10 -1.12 8.44 -20.10
N TYR A 11 0.16 8.13 -20.30
CA TYR A 11 0.62 7.20 -21.31
C TYR A 11 1.99 6.62 -20.95
N ARG A 12 2.16 5.31 -21.22
CA ARG A 12 3.47 4.64 -21.17
C ARG A 12 3.56 3.53 -22.21
N THR A 13 4.79 3.24 -22.64
CA THR A 13 5.11 2.05 -23.43
C THR A 13 5.85 1.04 -22.56
N GLN A 14 5.49 -0.23 -22.69
CA GLN A 14 6.10 -1.37 -22.00
C GLN A 14 6.29 -2.49 -23.03
N GLY A 15 7.50 -2.59 -23.58
CA GLY A 15 7.74 -3.42 -24.77
C GLY A 15 6.90 -2.94 -25.96
N LYS A 16 6.16 -3.86 -26.57
CA LYS A 16 5.24 -3.52 -27.69
C LYS A 16 3.87 -2.99 -27.23
N LEU A 17 3.58 -3.02 -25.92
CA LEU A 17 2.32 -2.49 -25.38
C LEU A 17 2.38 -0.99 -25.17
N ALA A 18 1.29 -0.33 -25.52
CA ALA A 18 1.00 1.06 -25.18
C ALA A 18 -0.14 1.11 -24.17
N SER A 19 0.16 1.59 -22.96
CA SER A 19 -0.81 1.81 -21.90
C SER A 19 -1.29 3.24 -21.87
N ARG A 20 -2.61 3.44 -21.79
CA ARG A 20 -3.26 4.75 -21.69
C ARG A 20 -4.06 4.80 -20.39
N TYR A 21 -3.96 5.94 -19.69
CA TYR A 21 -4.63 6.20 -18.44
C TYR A 21 -5.57 7.40 -18.57
N GLU A 22 -6.85 7.18 -18.34
CA GLU A 22 -7.84 8.24 -18.22
C GLU A 22 -8.06 8.54 -16.75
N LEU A 23 -7.87 9.79 -16.37
CA LEU A 23 -8.04 10.26 -15.00
C LEU A 23 -9.35 11.02 -14.85
N ASP A 24 -9.97 10.96 -13.68
CA ASP A 24 -11.10 11.82 -13.35
C ASP A 24 -10.63 13.26 -13.00
N PRO A 25 -11.53 14.23 -12.83
CA PRO A 25 -11.15 15.60 -12.50
C PRO A 25 -10.33 15.74 -11.21
N LEU A 26 -10.44 14.78 -10.29
CA LEU A 26 -9.65 14.74 -9.05
C LEU A 26 -8.31 14.02 -9.20
N GLY A 27 -7.99 13.51 -10.41
CA GLY A 27 -6.73 12.84 -10.72
C GLY A 27 -6.70 11.35 -10.39
N ARG A 28 -7.84 10.75 -10.03
CA ARG A 28 -7.93 9.31 -9.76
C ARG A 28 -8.04 8.53 -11.07
N LEU A 29 -7.46 7.34 -11.09
CA LEU A 29 -7.54 6.47 -12.28
C LEU A 29 -8.99 6.07 -12.55
N LYS A 30 -9.53 6.51 -13.68
CA LYS A 30 -10.88 6.20 -14.15
C LYS A 30 -10.89 5.03 -15.13
N ARG A 31 -9.87 4.95 -15.99
CA ARG A 31 -9.75 3.90 -17.00
C ARG A 31 -8.29 3.63 -17.35
N GLN A 32 -7.99 2.36 -17.56
CA GLN A 32 -6.68 1.89 -18.04
C GLN A 32 -6.88 0.93 -19.20
N ILE A 33 -6.12 1.13 -20.28
CA ILE A 33 -6.10 0.24 -21.43
C ILE A 33 -4.65 0.05 -21.86
N ALA A 34 -4.22 -1.21 -22.04
CA ALA A 34 -2.94 -1.56 -22.65
C ALA A 34 -3.20 -2.40 -23.89
N THR A 35 -2.74 -1.91 -25.05
CA THR A 35 -2.90 -2.57 -26.35
C THR A 35 -1.55 -2.70 -27.03
N LEU A 36 -1.44 -3.60 -27.98
CA LEU A 36 -0.28 -3.65 -28.86
C LEU A 36 -0.12 -2.31 -29.57
N ASN A 37 1.10 -1.78 -29.52
CA ASN A 37 1.43 -0.52 -30.20
C ASN A 37 1.46 -0.77 -31.70
N ASP A 38 0.53 -0.20 -32.44
CA ASP A 38 0.57 -0.20 -33.90
C ASP A 38 1.69 0.77 -34.31
N LEU A 39 2.87 0.24 -34.62
CA LEU A 39 4.05 1.01 -35.04
C LEU A 39 3.89 1.67 -36.42
N THR A 40 2.72 1.60 -37.01
CA THR A 40 2.39 2.27 -38.26
C THR A 40 1.50 3.48 -37.96
N GLU A 41 2.11 4.60 -37.66
CA GLU A 41 1.83 5.91 -38.21
C GLU A 41 2.29 7.05 -37.31
N SER A 42 3.18 7.82 -37.89
CA SER A 42 3.55 9.16 -37.48
C SER A 42 2.36 10.08 -37.23
N GLY A 43 2.32 10.66 -36.05
CA GLY A 43 1.79 11.97 -35.74
C GLY A 43 0.44 12.36 -36.33
N LYS A 44 -0.61 12.09 -35.62
CA LYS A 44 -1.82 12.91 -35.36
C LYS A 44 -2.99 12.02 -34.92
N GLY A 45 -3.29 12.09 -33.67
CA GLY A 45 -4.43 11.60 -32.94
C GLY A 45 -5.71 11.22 -33.70
N LYS A 46 -5.80 9.97 -34.12
CA LYS A 46 -7.05 9.21 -34.26
C LYS A 46 -6.67 7.73 -34.37
N THR A 47 -6.49 7.06 -33.26
CA THR A 47 -6.38 5.60 -33.23
C THR A 47 -7.74 5.03 -33.65
N LYS A 48 -7.85 4.49 -34.87
CA LYS A 48 -8.88 3.51 -35.17
C LYS A 48 -8.60 2.30 -34.31
N VAL A 49 -9.41 2.08 -33.27
CA VAL A 49 -9.42 0.84 -32.49
C VAL A 49 -9.83 -0.25 -33.48
N ALA A 50 -8.87 -1.04 -33.96
CA ALA A 50 -9.18 -2.26 -34.66
C ALA A 50 -9.99 -3.15 -33.73
N ALA A 51 -11.17 -3.52 -34.15
CA ALA A 51 -12.11 -4.34 -33.40
C ALA A 51 -11.61 -5.79 -33.30
N GLY A 52 -10.76 -6.06 -32.28
CA GLY A 52 -10.32 -7.42 -31.98
C GLY A 52 -9.88 -7.50 -30.51
N TYR A 53 -10.66 -8.19 -29.70
CA TYR A 53 -10.39 -8.45 -28.28
C TYR A 53 -9.04 -9.18 -28.03
N ALA A 54 -8.46 -9.78 -29.05
CA ALA A 54 -7.21 -10.52 -28.98
C ALA A 54 -5.94 -9.64 -28.83
N GLN A 55 -6.03 -8.33 -28.98
CA GLN A 55 -4.88 -7.42 -28.95
C GLN A 55 -4.82 -6.53 -27.70
N THR A 56 -5.78 -6.63 -26.79
CA THR A 56 -5.84 -5.82 -25.57
C THR A 56 -5.38 -6.64 -24.38
N ALA A 57 -4.19 -6.34 -23.85
CA ALA A 57 -3.65 -7.03 -22.67
C ALA A 57 -4.35 -6.59 -21.39
N VAL A 58 -4.70 -5.30 -21.25
CA VAL A 58 -5.37 -4.72 -20.08
C VAL A 58 -6.52 -3.83 -20.50
N LYS A 59 -7.67 -4.00 -19.87
CA LYS A 59 -8.80 -3.08 -19.99
C LYS A 59 -9.57 -3.05 -18.69
N ARG A 60 -9.43 -1.95 -17.96
CA ARG A 60 -10.09 -1.74 -16.65
C ARG A 60 -10.71 -0.36 -16.56
N SER A 61 -11.75 -0.24 -15.74
CA SER A 61 -12.37 1.03 -15.38
C SER A 61 -12.80 1.04 -13.92
N TYR A 62 -12.86 2.24 -13.34
CA TYR A 62 -13.07 2.47 -11.93
C TYR A 62 -14.09 3.59 -11.71
N GLY A 63 -14.94 3.44 -10.72
CA GLY A 63 -15.86 4.47 -10.28
C GLY A 63 -15.68 4.76 -8.80
N TYR A 64 -15.94 6.02 -8.42
CA TYR A 64 -15.70 6.48 -7.05
C TYR A 64 -16.90 7.27 -6.54
N ASP A 65 -17.13 7.22 -5.23
CA ASP A 65 -18.09 8.08 -4.58
C ASP A 65 -17.52 9.50 -4.34
N ARG A 66 -18.34 10.38 -3.75
CA ARG A 66 -17.94 11.76 -3.44
C ARG A 66 -16.86 11.85 -2.38
N THR A 67 -16.71 10.84 -1.53
CA THR A 67 -15.69 10.77 -0.47
C THR A 67 -14.39 10.15 -0.95
N GLY A 68 -14.38 9.61 -2.18
CA GLY A 68 -13.20 9.03 -2.81
C GLY A 68 -13.07 7.51 -2.65
N ASN A 69 -14.06 6.83 -2.08
CA ASN A 69 -14.04 5.38 -2.01
C ASN A 69 -14.35 4.78 -3.39
N LEU A 70 -13.70 3.67 -3.72
CA LEU A 70 -13.93 2.92 -4.94
C LEU A 70 -15.30 2.24 -4.87
N THR A 71 -16.26 2.62 -5.72
CA THR A 71 -17.61 2.02 -5.72
C THR A 71 -17.69 0.78 -6.61
N HIS A 72 -16.90 0.74 -7.66
CA HIS A 72 -16.79 -0.43 -8.52
C HIS A 72 -15.51 -0.41 -9.33
N SER A 73 -15.04 -1.58 -9.69
CA SER A 73 -14.03 -1.80 -10.71
C SER A 73 -14.59 -2.77 -11.76
N THR A 74 -14.30 -2.51 -13.03
CA THR A 74 -14.67 -3.42 -14.13
C THR A 74 -13.41 -3.83 -14.85
N ASP A 75 -13.17 -5.13 -14.94
CA ASP A 75 -12.04 -5.74 -15.61
C ASP A 75 -12.54 -6.65 -16.75
N GLN A 76 -11.81 -6.70 -17.86
CA GLN A 76 -12.19 -7.51 -19.03
C GLN A 76 -12.24 -9.02 -18.76
N ARG A 77 -11.51 -9.52 -17.71
CA ARG A 77 -11.43 -10.94 -17.38
C ARG A 77 -12.38 -11.35 -16.28
N THR A 78 -12.53 -10.48 -15.26
CA THR A 78 -13.29 -10.82 -14.05
C THR A 78 -14.66 -10.12 -13.97
N GLY A 79 -14.98 -9.25 -14.95
CA GLY A 79 -16.23 -8.49 -14.95
C GLY A 79 -16.21 -7.35 -13.94
N THR A 80 -17.38 -7.04 -13.37
CA THR A 80 -17.55 -5.89 -12.45
C THR A 80 -17.61 -6.37 -11.00
N THR A 81 -16.71 -5.82 -10.18
CA THR A 81 -16.75 -5.95 -8.72
C THR A 81 -17.30 -4.65 -8.12
N LYS A 82 -18.33 -4.75 -7.29
CA LYS A 82 -18.91 -3.62 -6.54
C LYS A 82 -18.33 -3.60 -5.13
N PHE A 83 -18.22 -2.40 -4.56
CA PHE A 83 -17.71 -2.18 -3.21
C PHE A 83 -18.70 -1.32 -2.42
N GLU A 84 -18.92 -1.67 -1.16
CA GLU A 84 -19.74 -0.92 -0.23
C GLU A 84 -18.95 -0.60 1.04
N TYR A 85 -19.32 0.49 1.69
CA TYR A 85 -18.61 1.03 2.84
C TYR A 85 -19.58 1.47 3.92
N ASP A 86 -19.15 1.38 5.17
CA ASP A 86 -19.88 1.97 6.28
C ASP A 86 -19.60 3.49 6.41
N LYS A 87 -20.24 4.11 7.39
CA LYS A 87 -20.09 5.57 7.65
C LYS A 87 -18.66 5.99 8.06
N LEU A 88 -17.82 5.05 8.45
CA LEU A 88 -16.41 5.28 8.81
C LEU A 88 -15.47 5.06 7.61
N GLY A 89 -16.00 4.64 6.46
CA GLY A 89 -15.23 4.32 5.26
C GLY A 89 -14.57 2.95 5.28
N ARG A 90 -14.99 2.04 6.20
CA ARG A 90 -14.54 0.65 6.20
C ARG A 90 -15.30 -0.12 5.13
N ILE A 91 -14.57 -0.99 4.42
CA ILE A 91 -15.15 -1.82 3.36
C ILE A 91 -16.08 -2.88 3.97
N THR A 92 -17.37 -2.84 3.65
CA THR A 92 -18.37 -3.79 4.14
C THR A 92 -18.71 -4.86 3.12
N GLN A 93 -18.46 -4.58 1.84
CA GLN A 93 -18.65 -5.53 0.75
C GLN A 93 -17.62 -5.35 -0.37
N ALA A 94 -17.12 -6.46 -0.90
CA ALA A 94 -16.30 -6.50 -2.12
C ALA A 94 -16.79 -7.65 -3.02
N GLY A 95 -17.59 -7.33 -4.04
CA GLY A 95 -18.28 -8.34 -4.85
C GLY A 95 -19.22 -9.18 -3.98
N ASN A 96 -18.92 -10.47 -3.84
CA ASN A 96 -19.71 -11.41 -3.02
C ASN A 96 -19.16 -11.56 -1.58
N GLU A 97 -18.05 -10.90 -1.25
CA GLU A 97 -17.43 -10.96 0.08
C GLU A 97 -18.08 -9.91 0.99
N LEU A 98 -18.49 -10.32 2.20
CA LEU A 98 -19.08 -9.44 3.21
C LEU A 98 -18.13 -9.35 4.40
N PHE A 99 -18.04 -8.16 4.99
CA PHE A 99 -17.16 -7.87 6.12
C PHE A 99 -17.91 -7.19 7.23
N ALA A 100 -17.70 -7.69 8.46
CA ALA A 100 -18.18 -7.09 9.69
C ALA A 100 -17.01 -6.59 10.53
N PHE A 101 -17.25 -5.59 11.37
CA PHE A 101 -16.20 -5.00 12.19
C PHE A 101 -16.71 -4.75 13.61
N ASP A 102 -15.82 -4.95 14.57
CA ASP A 102 -16.04 -4.47 15.93
C ASP A 102 -15.74 -2.95 16.05
N PRO A 103 -16.04 -2.31 17.21
CA PRO A 103 -15.74 -0.90 17.44
C PRO A 103 -14.23 -0.55 17.36
N ALA A 104 -13.34 -1.51 17.56
CA ALA A 104 -11.89 -1.33 17.48
C ALA A 104 -11.34 -1.60 16.06
N HIS A 105 -12.22 -1.75 15.06
CA HIS A 105 -11.91 -2.01 13.66
C HIS A 105 -11.33 -3.41 13.37
N ASN A 106 -11.48 -4.38 14.26
CA ASN A 106 -11.14 -5.76 13.93
C ASN A 106 -12.19 -6.35 12.98
N ILE A 107 -11.73 -7.09 11.97
CA ILE A 107 -12.62 -7.83 11.07
C ILE A 107 -13.16 -9.05 11.82
N LEU A 108 -14.46 -9.26 11.72
CA LEU A 108 -15.19 -10.34 12.35
C LEU A 108 -15.66 -11.35 11.30
N SER A 109 -15.85 -12.61 11.68
CA SER A 109 -16.39 -13.64 10.79
C SER A 109 -17.82 -13.30 10.33
N ASP A 110 -18.63 -12.70 11.20
CA ASP A 110 -19.97 -12.20 10.91
C ASP A 110 -20.38 -11.10 11.93
N HIS A 111 -21.56 -10.51 11.73
CA HIS A 111 -22.11 -9.45 12.59
C HIS A 111 -22.47 -9.92 14.02
N ASN A 112 -22.59 -11.22 14.25
CA ASN A 112 -22.92 -11.80 15.56
C ASN A 112 -21.67 -12.23 16.34
N SER A 113 -20.50 -12.17 15.71
CA SER A 113 -19.24 -12.49 16.35
C SER A 113 -18.94 -11.50 17.48
N PRO A 114 -18.39 -11.97 18.64
CA PRO A 114 -18.05 -11.08 19.74
C PRO A 114 -16.90 -10.14 19.35
N THR A 115 -16.79 -9.01 20.05
CA THR A 115 -15.64 -8.11 19.95
C THR A 115 -14.35 -8.85 20.26
N VAL A 116 -13.26 -8.42 19.63
CA VAL A 116 -11.93 -9.04 19.79
C VAL A 116 -11.23 -8.46 21.03
N PRO A 117 -11.09 -9.22 22.13
CA PRO A 117 -10.43 -8.73 23.33
C PRO A 117 -8.96 -8.38 23.05
N ASP A 118 -8.49 -7.23 23.55
CA ASP A 118 -7.13 -6.72 23.38
C ASP A 118 -6.65 -6.65 21.93
N ASN A 119 -7.61 -6.62 20.97
CA ASN A 119 -7.36 -6.72 19.55
C ASN A 119 -6.61 -8.02 19.11
N ARG A 120 -6.57 -9.05 19.98
CA ARG A 120 -5.95 -10.36 19.68
C ARG A 120 -7.02 -11.30 19.16
N LEU A 121 -7.09 -11.44 17.84
CA LEU A 121 -8.06 -12.30 17.17
C LEU A 121 -7.82 -13.76 17.54
N LYS A 122 -8.83 -14.43 18.10
CA LYS A 122 -8.74 -15.85 18.48
C LYS A 122 -9.20 -16.80 17.41
N THR A 123 -10.25 -16.44 16.70
CA THR A 123 -10.82 -17.29 15.64
C THR A 123 -11.33 -16.43 14.50
N TYR A 124 -11.21 -16.94 13.26
CA TYR A 124 -11.81 -16.33 12.08
C TYR A 124 -12.04 -17.39 11.00
N ASN A 125 -13.29 -17.53 10.54
CA ASN A 125 -13.69 -18.43 9.46
C ASN A 125 -13.08 -19.85 9.56
N GLY A 126 -13.12 -20.44 10.77
CA GLY A 126 -12.65 -21.80 11.04
C GLY A 126 -11.14 -21.91 11.32
N SER A 127 -10.39 -20.82 11.29
CA SER A 127 -8.99 -20.77 11.70
C SER A 127 -8.85 -20.26 13.14
N SER A 128 -7.85 -20.74 13.89
CA SER A 128 -7.53 -20.33 15.26
C SER A 128 -6.18 -19.65 15.34
N TYR A 129 -6.04 -18.67 16.23
CA TYR A 129 -4.87 -17.80 16.37
C TYR A 129 -4.48 -17.67 17.85
N TYR A 130 -3.20 -17.86 18.17
CA TYR A 130 -2.66 -17.82 19.53
C TYR A 130 -1.47 -16.86 19.59
N TYR A 131 -1.45 -16.03 20.60
CA TYR A 131 -0.47 -14.96 20.75
C TYR A 131 0.35 -15.14 22.04
N ASP A 132 1.61 -14.70 22.00
CA ASP A 132 2.41 -14.56 23.20
C ASP A 132 1.97 -13.35 24.05
N HIS A 133 2.68 -13.11 25.18
CA HIS A 133 2.35 -11.98 26.05
C HIS A 133 2.73 -10.62 25.44
N PHE A 134 3.67 -10.57 24.50
CA PHE A 134 4.01 -9.37 23.74
C PHE A 134 3.02 -9.08 22.60
N GLY A 135 2.15 -10.02 22.26
CA GLY A 135 1.14 -9.88 21.22
C GLY A 135 1.60 -10.35 19.85
N ASN A 136 2.68 -11.09 19.74
CA ASN A 136 3.07 -11.74 18.49
C ASN A 136 2.27 -13.01 18.28
N LEU A 137 1.81 -13.26 17.04
CA LEU A 137 1.17 -14.53 16.67
C LEU A 137 2.21 -15.65 16.69
N ILE A 138 2.10 -16.57 17.64
CA ILE A 138 3.05 -17.68 17.80
C ILE A 138 2.55 -19.00 17.24
N HIS A 139 1.24 -19.15 17.06
CA HIS A 139 0.64 -20.37 16.56
C HIS A 139 -0.67 -20.08 15.85
N ARG A 140 -0.93 -20.73 14.74
CA ARG A 140 -2.23 -20.75 14.10
C ARG A 140 -2.59 -22.13 13.55
N GLU A 141 -3.85 -22.42 13.60
CA GLU A 141 -4.47 -23.60 12.99
C GLU A 141 -5.39 -23.11 11.86
N LEU A 142 -5.08 -23.48 10.63
CA LEU A 142 -5.84 -23.04 9.48
C LEU A 142 -7.10 -23.94 9.30
N ALA A 143 -8.16 -23.35 8.76
CA ALA A 143 -9.43 -24.05 8.51
C ALA A 143 -9.26 -25.31 7.63
N ASP A 144 -8.20 -25.35 6.86
CA ASP A 144 -7.89 -26.48 6.01
C ASP A 144 -7.10 -27.59 6.69
N GLY A 145 -6.69 -27.40 7.96
CA GLY A 145 -5.99 -28.37 8.81
C GLY A 145 -4.48 -28.23 8.82
N GLU A 146 -3.90 -27.25 8.09
CA GLU A 146 -2.49 -26.90 8.26
C GLU A 146 -2.26 -26.19 9.59
N VAL A 147 -1.14 -26.47 10.27
CA VAL A 147 -0.76 -25.85 11.53
C VAL A 147 0.60 -25.17 11.35
N GLN A 148 0.72 -23.95 11.89
CA GLN A 148 1.96 -23.18 11.79
C GLN A 148 2.39 -22.62 13.14
N ASN A 149 3.68 -22.73 13.45
CA ASN A 149 4.33 -22.12 14.62
C ASN A 149 5.30 -21.04 14.19
N TYR A 150 5.34 -19.92 14.91
CA TYR A 150 6.17 -18.76 14.61
C TYR A 150 7.08 -18.43 15.79
N PHE A 151 8.32 -18.07 15.49
CA PHE A 151 9.35 -17.75 16.46
C PHE A 151 9.94 -16.39 16.16
N TYR A 152 10.00 -15.53 17.15
CA TYR A 152 10.45 -14.16 17.03
C TYR A 152 11.75 -13.95 17.82
N ASP A 153 12.56 -12.99 17.37
CA ASP A 153 13.71 -12.51 18.12
C ASP A 153 13.31 -11.44 19.16
N LEU A 154 14.31 -10.84 19.81
CA LEU A 154 14.09 -9.78 20.81
C LEU A 154 13.61 -8.44 20.20
N HIS A 155 13.56 -8.33 18.89
CA HIS A 155 13.05 -7.17 18.14
C HIS A 155 11.67 -7.42 17.53
N ASP A 156 10.98 -8.50 17.95
CA ASP A 156 9.70 -8.95 17.38
C ASP A 156 9.76 -9.26 15.87
N GLN A 157 10.95 -9.63 15.35
CA GLN A 157 11.14 -10.06 13.98
C GLN A 157 10.91 -11.56 13.86
N LEU A 158 10.13 -12.00 12.89
CA LEU A 158 9.89 -13.42 12.62
C LEU A 158 11.16 -14.07 12.06
N VAL A 159 11.84 -14.88 12.88
CA VAL A 159 13.11 -15.53 12.49
C VAL A 159 12.95 -16.98 12.07
N LYS A 160 11.86 -17.66 12.49
CA LYS A 160 11.60 -19.05 12.12
C LYS A 160 10.10 -19.31 12.02
N ALA A 161 9.68 -20.12 11.04
CA ALA A 161 8.33 -20.68 10.94
C ALA A 161 8.40 -22.21 10.78
N GLU A 162 7.59 -22.93 11.51
CA GLU A 162 7.39 -24.37 11.37
C GLU A 162 5.99 -24.62 10.82
N ILE A 163 5.88 -25.38 9.74
CA ILE A 163 4.66 -25.60 9.01
C ILE A 163 4.38 -27.10 8.97
N PHE A 164 3.28 -27.50 9.58
CA PHE A 164 2.81 -28.89 9.62
C PHE A 164 1.66 -29.02 8.64
N LYS A 165 1.94 -29.69 7.52
CA LYS A 165 0.99 -29.87 6.42
C LYS A 165 0.03 -31.02 6.70
N LYS A 166 -1.10 -31.05 6.01
CA LYS A 166 -2.13 -32.11 6.13
C LYS A 166 -1.63 -33.52 5.84
N ASP A 167 -0.62 -33.66 4.99
CA ASP A 167 -0.01 -34.95 4.64
C ASP A 167 0.96 -35.46 5.72
N GLY A 168 1.10 -34.74 6.84
CA GLY A 168 1.99 -35.04 7.94
C GLY A 168 3.42 -34.56 7.72
N THR A 169 3.73 -33.91 6.62
CA THR A 169 5.07 -33.34 6.39
C THR A 169 5.27 -32.08 7.22
N LYS A 170 6.51 -31.87 7.68
CA LYS A 170 6.93 -30.66 8.39
C LYS A 170 7.96 -29.92 7.53
N GLU A 171 7.74 -28.65 7.34
CA GLU A 171 8.74 -27.73 6.80
C GLU A 171 9.15 -26.72 7.88
N THR A 172 10.43 -26.39 7.91
CA THR A 172 10.94 -25.32 8.79
C THR A 172 11.66 -24.29 7.94
N TRP A 173 11.23 -23.05 8.05
CA TRP A 173 11.77 -21.91 7.33
C TRP A 173 12.47 -20.95 8.27
N ALA A 174 13.59 -20.38 7.83
CA ALA A 174 14.37 -19.38 8.55
C ALA A 174 14.41 -18.06 7.77
N TYR A 175 14.40 -16.96 8.53
CA TYR A 175 14.44 -15.59 8.01
C TYR A 175 15.57 -14.81 8.68
N SER A 176 16.24 -13.94 7.93
CA SER A 176 17.31 -13.09 8.47
C SER A 176 17.10 -11.63 8.09
N TYR A 177 17.57 -10.73 8.96
CA TYR A 177 17.36 -9.30 8.86
C TYR A 177 18.67 -8.54 9.03
N ASP A 178 18.74 -7.34 8.45
CA ASP A 178 19.85 -6.42 8.70
C ASP A 178 19.59 -5.56 9.93
N ALA A 179 20.57 -4.73 10.29
CA ALA A 179 20.47 -3.82 11.44
C ALA A 179 19.39 -2.73 11.32
N LEU A 180 18.80 -2.55 10.14
CA LEU A 180 17.67 -1.64 9.90
C LEU A 180 16.31 -2.35 9.93
N GLY A 181 16.29 -3.66 10.23
CA GLY A 181 15.08 -4.47 10.29
C GLY A 181 14.57 -4.93 8.92
N ARG A 182 15.35 -4.78 7.85
CA ARG A 182 14.98 -5.25 6.52
C ARG A 182 15.33 -6.72 6.38
N ARG A 183 14.42 -7.52 5.86
CA ARG A 183 14.68 -8.94 5.60
C ARG A 183 15.69 -9.09 4.46
N ILE A 184 16.84 -9.69 4.75
CA ILE A 184 17.92 -9.91 3.78
C ILE A 184 17.98 -11.34 3.25
N GLY A 185 17.23 -12.27 3.86
CA GLY A 185 17.20 -13.64 3.37
C GLY A 185 16.10 -14.50 3.95
N LYS A 186 15.75 -15.56 3.25
CA LYS A 186 14.93 -16.69 3.72
C LYS A 186 15.38 -17.99 3.09
N GLY A 187 15.06 -19.11 3.76
CA GLY A 187 15.31 -20.45 3.21
C GLY A 187 14.71 -21.55 4.07
N ARG A 188 14.46 -22.71 3.45
CA ARG A 188 13.99 -23.91 4.14
C ARG A 188 15.17 -24.67 4.73
N LEU A 189 15.04 -25.11 6.00
CA LEU A 189 16.05 -25.94 6.65
C LEU A 189 15.99 -27.40 6.14
N LYS A 190 17.12 -27.95 5.69
CA LYS A 190 17.21 -29.28 5.09
C LYS A 190 16.73 -30.41 5.99
N ASN A 191 17.03 -30.34 7.27
CA ASN A 191 16.72 -31.38 8.26
C ASN A 191 15.73 -30.94 9.33
N GLY A 192 15.07 -29.78 9.14
CA GLY A 192 14.10 -29.24 10.12
C GLY A 192 14.71 -28.77 11.45
N GLU A 193 16.02 -28.94 11.65
CA GLU A 193 16.71 -28.56 12.87
C GLU A 193 17.72 -27.43 12.64
N VAL A 194 17.66 -26.42 13.48
CA VAL A 194 18.71 -25.42 13.62
C VAL A 194 19.76 -26.05 14.55
N SER A 195 21.00 -26.23 14.11
CA SER A 195 22.09 -26.52 15.07
C SER A 195 22.19 -25.33 16.03
N GLU A 196 22.26 -25.58 17.33
CA GLU A 196 22.27 -24.58 18.39
C GLU A 196 23.39 -23.52 18.27
N THR A 197 24.34 -23.71 17.38
CA THR A 197 25.53 -22.87 17.20
C THR A 197 25.46 -21.85 16.07
N SER A 198 24.40 -21.88 15.22
CA SER A 198 24.29 -20.98 14.06
C SER A 198 22.91 -20.35 13.99
N PHE A 199 22.60 -19.46 14.92
CA PHE A 199 21.47 -18.53 14.74
C PHE A 199 21.81 -17.56 13.59
N PRO A 200 20.82 -17.07 12.84
CA PRO A 200 20.84 -16.93 11.37
C PRO A 200 21.58 -15.69 10.87
N HIS A 201 22.76 -15.39 11.38
CA HIS A 201 23.59 -14.32 10.82
C HIS A 201 24.32 -14.74 9.55
N ASP A 202 24.41 -16.07 9.28
CA ASP A 202 25.03 -16.59 8.06
C ASP A 202 24.12 -17.58 7.34
N LEU A 203 23.22 -17.04 6.49
CA LEU A 203 22.46 -17.85 5.52
C LEU A 203 23.36 -18.39 4.39
N GLY A 204 24.69 -18.25 4.49
CA GLY A 204 25.65 -18.74 3.51
C GLY A 204 26.04 -20.22 3.66
N GLY A 205 25.57 -20.88 4.73
CA GLY A 205 25.90 -22.29 4.99
C GLY A 205 25.07 -23.30 4.22
N ASN A 206 25.60 -24.50 4.00
CA ASN A 206 24.98 -25.64 3.26
C ASN A 206 23.71 -26.22 3.91
N GLY A 207 23.13 -25.55 4.94
CA GLY A 207 21.97 -25.99 5.70
C GLY A 207 20.61 -25.59 5.14
N LEU A 208 20.55 -24.69 4.16
CA LEU A 208 19.31 -24.17 3.60
C LEU A 208 19.06 -24.67 2.17
N GLU A 209 17.78 -24.94 1.90
CA GLU A 209 17.23 -25.16 0.56
C GLU A 209 16.32 -23.98 0.18
N ASN A 210 16.07 -23.82 -1.11
CA ASN A 210 15.19 -22.78 -1.64
C ASN A 210 15.55 -21.38 -1.09
N GLN A 211 16.85 -21.12 -0.98
CA GLN A 211 17.34 -19.87 -0.43
C GLN A 211 17.03 -18.69 -1.35
N THR A 212 16.47 -17.63 -0.78
CA THR A 212 16.29 -16.34 -1.43
C THR A 212 17.01 -15.27 -0.62
N ARG A 213 17.85 -14.47 -1.28
CA ARG A 213 18.48 -13.28 -0.68
C ARG A 213 17.83 -12.04 -1.23
N PHE A 214 17.65 -11.03 -0.39
CA PHE A 214 17.01 -9.76 -0.73
C PHE A 214 18.00 -8.62 -0.69
N VAL A 215 17.98 -7.79 -1.72
CA VAL A 215 18.79 -6.55 -1.80
C VAL A 215 17.82 -5.37 -1.83
N TRP A 216 18.07 -4.38 -0.98
CA TRP A 216 17.20 -3.23 -0.79
C TRP A 216 17.86 -1.93 -1.23
N ASP A 217 17.08 -1.05 -1.85
CA ASP A 217 17.38 0.37 -2.03
C ASP A 217 16.46 1.17 -1.09
N GLY A 218 17.00 1.63 0.03
CA GLY A 218 16.18 2.18 1.11
C GLY A 218 15.15 1.16 1.61
N SER A 219 13.87 1.43 1.38
CA SER A 219 12.76 0.54 1.67
C SER A 219 12.17 -0.17 0.45
N HIS A 220 12.73 0.03 -0.74
CA HIS A 220 12.34 -0.67 -1.96
C HIS A 220 13.10 -1.98 -2.12
N LEU A 221 12.39 -3.06 -2.42
CA LEU A 221 13.03 -4.33 -2.80
C LEU A 221 13.64 -4.17 -4.19
N LEU A 222 14.98 -4.08 -4.25
CA LEU A 222 15.70 -3.90 -5.50
C LEU A 222 15.92 -5.22 -6.23
N GLN A 223 16.35 -6.26 -5.50
CA GLN A 223 16.63 -7.56 -6.10
C GLN A 223 16.26 -8.72 -5.17
N GLU A 224 15.90 -9.82 -5.81
CA GLU A 224 15.90 -11.16 -5.24
C GLU A 224 16.96 -12.01 -5.93
N VAL A 225 17.78 -12.70 -5.14
CA VAL A 225 18.80 -13.61 -5.65
C VAL A 225 18.44 -15.02 -5.22
N HIS A 226 18.17 -15.87 -6.21
CA HIS A 226 17.90 -17.29 -6.09
C HIS A 226 19.10 -18.11 -6.54
N PRO A 227 19.19 -19.41 -6.23
CA PRO A 227 20.31 -20.25 -6.67
C PRO A 227 20.51 -20.31 -8.20
N ASP A 228 19.44 -20.19 -8.97
CA ASP A 228 19.37 -20.30 -10.42
C ASP A 228 19.35 -18.97 -11.16
N GLY A 229 19.24 -17.85 -10.43
CA GLY A 229 19.18 -16.54 -11.06
C GLY A 229 18.80 -15.42 -10.13
N ARG A 230 18.52 -14.27 -10.70
CA ARG A 230 18.11 -13.08 -9.93
C ARG A 230 17.01 -12.31 -10.64
N TYR A 231 16.11 -11.73 -9.87
CA TYR A 231 15.12 -10.79 -10.31
C TYR A 231 15.52 -9.38 -9.84
N THR A 232 15.55 -8.42 -10.75
CA THR A 232 15.76 -7.00 -10.43
C THR A 232 14.47 -6.25 -10.71
N TYR A 233 14.01 -5.45 -9.76
CA TYR A 233 12.76 -4.73 -9.83
C TYR A 233 12.97 -3.26 -10.16
N LEU A 234 12.09 -2.74 -11.01
CA LEU A 234 12.01 -1.34 -11.41
C LEU A 234 10.64 -0.81 -10.99
N TYR A 235 10.61 0.38 -10.42
CA TYR A 235 9.39 1.03 -9.97
C TYR A 235 9.02 2.20 -10.87
N THR A 236 7.77 2.64 -10.84
CA THR A 236 7.26 3.71 -11.71
C THR A 236 7.87 5.06 -11.40
N ASP A 237 8.26 5.27 -10.14
CA ASP A 237 8.82 6.52 -9.61
C ASP A 237 9.68 6.20 -8.39
N PRO A 238 10.73 6.97 -8.06
CA PRO A 238 11.55 6.74 -6.87
C PRO A 238 10.79 6.72 -5.54
N ASP A 239 9.69 7.46 -5.45
CA ASP A 239 8.84 7.50 -4.25
C ASP A 239 7.64 6.53 -4.31
N SER A 240 7.53 5.74 -5.38
CA SER A 240 6.43 4.81 -5.61
C SER A 240 6.84 3.37 -5.30
N TYR A 241 5.96 2.62 -4.67
CA TYR A 241 6.10 1.17 -4.48
C TYR A 241 5.29 0.37 -5.52
N GLU A 242 4.83 1.03 -6.58
CA GLU A 242 4.18 0.38 -7.73
C GLU A 242 5.26 -0.22 -8.64
N PRO A 243 5.34 -1.56 -8.76
CA PRO A 243 6.32 -2.17 -9.63
C PRO A 243 5.98 -1.93 -11.11
N LEU A 244 6.99 -1.52 -11.88
CA LEU A 244 6.89 -1.26 -13.32
C LEU A 244 7.30 -2.49 -14.13
N ALA A 245 8.44 -3.07 -13.78
CA ALA A 245 9.00 -4.20 -14.48
C ALA A 245 9.92 -5.02 -13.58
N GLN A 246 10.13 -6.28 -13.96
CA GLN A 246 11.21 -7.12 -13.44
C GLN A 246 12.13 -7.56 -14.56
N VAL A 247 13.41 -7.60 -14.26
CA VAL A 247 14.45 -8.16 -15.13
C VAL A 247 14.92 -9.46 -14.50
N HIS A 248 14.63 -10.58 -15.14
CA HIS A 248 15.07 -11.91 -14.73
C HIS A 248 16.36 -12.28 -15.47
N ASN A 249 17.44 -12.39 -14.74
CA ASN A 249 18.72 -12.92 -15.24
C ASN A 249 18.91 -14.31 -14.68
N HIS A 250 19.03 -15.32 -15.54
CA HIS A 250 19.23 -16.70 -15.14
C HIS A 250 20.23 -17.40 -16.06
N THR A 251 20.84 -18.47 -15.55
CA THR A 251 21.74 -19.32 -16.31
C THR A 251 21.05 -20.67 -16.52
N ASN A 252 20.97 -21.09 -17.77
CA ASN A 252 20.37 -22.38 -18.10
C ASN A 252 21.34 -23.57 -17.78
N ALA A 253 20.85 -24.78 -17.89
CA ALA A 253 21.62 -25.99 -17.61
C ALA A 253 22.89 -26.19 -18.49
N LYS A 254 22.99 -25.41 -19.59
CA LYS A 254 24.18 -25.40 -20.48
C LYS A 254 25.20 -24.32 -20.10
N GLY A 255 24.94 -23.54 -19.05
CA GLY A 255 25.79 -22.43 -18.62
C GLY A 255 25.58 -21.12 -19.42
N GLU A 256 24.54 -21.04 -20.27
CA GLU A 256 24.23 -19.84 -21.05
C GLU A 256 23.41 -18.86 -20.21
N SER A 257 23.84 -17.59 -20.20
CA SER A 257 23.11 -16.52 -19.48
C SER A 257 21.99 -15.96 -20.34
N HIS A 258 20.80 -15.88 -19.76
CA HIS A 258 19.60 -15.34 -20.38
C HIS A 258 19.05 -14.18 -19.56
N GLN A 259 18.47 -13.20 -20.25
CA GLN A 259 17.77 -12.09 -19.64
C GLN A 259 16.35 -11.98 -20.20
N GLN A 260 15.37 -11.91 -19.30
CA GLN A 260 13.97 -11.71 -19.65
C GLN A 260 13.45 -10.45 -18.94
N ILE A 261 12.60 -9.69 -19.63
CA ILE A 261 11.97 -8.50 -19.06
C ILE A 261 10.47 -8.76 -19.05
N HIS A 262 9.88 -8.63 -17.87
CA HIS A 262 8.45 -8.75 -17.66
C HIS A 262 7.90 -7.42 -17.10
N TYR A 263 6.77 -6.98 -17.61
CA TYR A 263 6.15 -5.72 -17.24
C TYR A 263 4.93 -5.95 -16.36
N PHE A 264 4.82 -5.22 -15.27
CA PHE A 264 3.65 -5.23 -14.41
C PHE A 264 2.61 -4.22 -14.87
N HIS A 265 1.34 -4.63 -14.79
CA HIS A 265 0.19 -3.76 -14.99
C HIS A 265 -0.62 -3.73 -13.69
N CYS A 266 -0.47 -2.63 -12.96
CA CYS A 266 -1.08 -2.45 -11.66
C CYS A 266 -2.48 -1.83 -11.76
N ASP A 267 -3.31 -2.05 -10.73
CA ASP A 267 -4.61 -1.42 -10.59
C ASP A 267 -4.49 0.00 -9.97
N GLN A 268 -5.64 0.60 -9.60
CA GLN A 268 -5.72 1.97 -9.08
C GLN A 268 -5.01 2.20 -7.73
N ILE A 269 -4.67 1.13 -7.02
CA ILE A 269 -3.93 1.20 -5.75
C ILE A 269 -2.49 0.68 -5.88
N GLY A 270 -2.04 0.38 -7.11
CA GLY A 270 -0.68 -0.09 -7.38
C GLY A 270 -0.45 -1.58 -7.13
N ILE A 271 -1.50 -2.40 -7.11
CA ILE A 271 -1.40 -3.85 -6.98
C ILE A 271 -1.23 -4.47 -8.37
N PRO A 272 -0.21 -5.30 -8.62
CA PRO A 272 -0.06 -6.02 -9.87
C PRO A 272 -1.26 -6.92 -10.16
N ARG A 273 -1.89 -6.73 -11.32
CA ARG A 273 -3.01 -7.54 -11.79
C ARG A 273 -2.64 -8.40 -12.98
N GLU A 274 -1.79 -7.90 -13.86
CA GLU A 274 -1.22 -8.66 -14.96
C GLU A 274 0.29 -8.48 -15.04
N MET A 275 0.94 -9.46 -15.68
CA MET A 275 2.31 -9.40 -16.09
C MET A 275 2.41 -9.81 -17.56
N THR A 276 3.18 -9.06 -18.35
CA THR A 276 3.37 -9.33 -19.79
C THR A 276 4.85 -9.37 -20.13
N ASP A 277 5.18 -10.04 -21.24
CA ASP A 277 6.51 -9.99 -21.83
C ASP A 277 6.71 -8.71 -22.70
N LYS A 278 7.91 -8.60 -23.29
CA LYS A 278 8.25 -7.48 -24.18
C LYS A 278 7.41 -7.43 -25.46
N ASP A 279 6.81 -8.55 -25.85
CA ASP A 279 5.98 -8.67 -27.06
C ASP A 279 4.49 -8.43 -26.77
N GLY A 280 4.13 -8.23 -25.48
CA GLY A 280 2.78 -7.96 -25.03
C GLY A 280 1.95 -9.20 -24.73
N ASN A 281 2.57 -10.39 -24.70
CA ASN A 281 1.89 -11.61 -24.34
C ASN A 281 1.66 -11.65 -22.83
N LEU A 282 0.47 -12.09 -22.42
CA LEU A 282 0.15 -12.28 -21.01
C LEU A 282 0.96 -13.47 -20.45
N LEU A 283 1.67 -13.22 -19.35
CA LEU A 283 2.43 -14.24 -18.62
C LEU A 283 1.73 -14.66 -17.34
N TRP A 284 1.09 -13.72 -16.67
CA TRP A 284 0.43 -13.91 -15.38
C TRP A 284 -0.77 -12.97 -15.23
N PHE A 285 -1.78 -13.44 -14.55
CA PHE A 285 -2.94 -12.68 -14.11
C PHE A 285 -3.34 -13.08 -12.70
N GLY A 286 -3.66 -12.09 -11.84
CA GLY A 286 -4.13 -12.31 -10.48
C GLY A 286 -5.40 -11.54 -10.14
N ASN A 287 -6.32 -12.23 -9.46
CA ASN A 287 -7.52 -11.65 -8.87
C ASN A 287 -7.45 -11.73 -7.35
N TYR A 288 -7.92 -10.68 -6.67
CA TYR A 288 -7.74 -10.52 -5.22
C TYR A 288 -9.08 -10.42 -4.50
N THR A 289 -9.08 -10.84 -3.23
CA THR A 289 -10.16 -10.59 -2.28
C THR A 289 -10.23 -9.12 -1.89
N GLY A 290 -11.29 -8.73 -1.19
CA GLY A 290 -11.45 -7.37 -0.66
C GLY A 290 -10.33 -6.93 0.28
N TRP A 291 -9.53 -7.86 0.85
CA TRP A 291 -8.39 -7.61 1.75
C TRP A 291 -7.05 -8.08 1.20
N GLY A 292 -6.93 -8.24 -0.12
CA GLY A 292 -5.63 -8.40 -0.79
C GLY A 292 -5.07 -9.81 -0.81
N ARG A 293 -5.84 -10.84 -0.40
CA ARG A 293 -5.45 -12.22 -0.65
C ARG A 293 -5.60 -12.52 -2.13
N LEU A 294 -4.61 -13.17 -2.73
CA LEU A 294 -4.70 -13.68 -4.08
C LEU A 294 -5.74 -14.80 -4.12
N LYS A 295 -6.86 -14.55 -4.80
CA LYS A 295 -8.03 -15.45 -4.88
C LYS A 295 -7.92 -16.42 -6.04
N GLU A 296 -7.48 -15.90 -7.17
CA GLU A 296 -7.29 -16.63 -8.41
C GLU A 296 -5.97 -16.23 -9.03
N GLU A 297 -5.21 -17.19 -9.47
CA GLU A 297 -3.94 -17.00 -10.15
C GLU A 297 -3.93 -17.79 -11.45
N THR A 298 -3.62 -17.12 -12.56
CA THR A 298 -3.39 -17.79 -13.84
C THR A 298 -1.95 -17.54 -14.23
N LYS A 299 -1.13 -18.59 -14.20
CA LYS A 299 0.21 -18.62 -14.78
C LYS A 299 0.11 -19.17 -16.19
N VAL A 300 0.40 -18.34 -17.18
CA VAL A 300 0.38 -18.72 -18.59
C VAL A 300 1.69 -19.46 -18.93
N THR A 301 2.77 -19.12 -18.21
CA THR A 301 4.08 -19.77 -18.33
C THR A 301 4.63 -20.11 -16.95
N ASP A 302 5.40 -21.20 -16.85
CA ASP A 302 6.06 -21.61 -15.59
C ASP A 302 7.10 -20.59 -15.13
N SER A 303 7.62 -19.75 -16.03
CA SER A 303 8.59 -18.68 -15.73
C SER A 303 7.94 -17.43 -15.13
N ALA A 304 6.60 -17.37 -15.03
CA ALA A 304 5.89 -16.23 -14.47
C ALA A 304 6.00 -16.20 -12.95
N TYR A 305 6.97 -15.46 -12.43
CA TYR A 305 7.21 -15.26 -11.02
C TYR A 305 6.71 -13.88 -10.58
N GLN A 306 5.74 -13.82 -9.66
CA GLN A 306 5.13 -12.60 -9.18
C GLN A 306 4.91 -12.64 -7.65
N PRO A 307 5.83 -12.07 -6.85
CA PRO A 307 5.75 -12.13 -5.40
C PRO A 307 5.00 -10.95 -4.78
N PHE A 308 4.78 -9.85 -5.51
CA PHE A 308 4.17 -8.64 -4.96
C PHE A 308 2.68 -8.81 -4.67
N ARG A 309 2.20 -8.14 -3.62
CA ARG A 309 0.79 -8.07 -3.21
C ARG A 309 0.35 -6.62 -3.11
N LEU A 310 -0.11 -6.14 -1.96
CA LEU A 310 -0.29 -4.72 -1.72
C LEU A 310 1.06 -4.00 -1.86
N GLN A 311 1.05 -2.69 -2.01
CA GLN A 311 2.32 -1.95 -2.18
C GLN A 311 3.33 -2.27 -1.08
N ASN A 312 4.54 -2.60 -1.50
CA ASN A 312 5.65 -3.08 -0.68
C ASN A 312 5.38 -4.38 0.10
N GLN A 313 4.35 -5.15 -0.25
CA GLN A 313 4.13 -6.48 0.30
C GLN A 313 4.71 -7.56 -0.60
N TYR A 314 5.43 -8.48 0.03
CA TYR A 314 6.00 -9.67 -0.57
C TYR A 314 5.30 -10.92 -0.04
N ALA A 315 4.78 -11.77 -0.91
CA ALA A 315 4.10 -13.00 -0.52
C ALA A 315 5.09 -14.09 -0.11
N ASP A 316 4.98 -14.56 1.12
CA ASP A 316 5.65 -15.75 1.60
C ASP A 316 4.76 -16.96 1.36
N LEU A 317 5.02 -17.68 0.24
CA LEU A 317 4.20 -18.80 -0.20
C LEU A 317 4.19 -19.95 0.81
N GLU A 318 5.26 -20.10 1.57
CA GLU A 318 5.42 -21.12 2.61
C GLU A 318 4.44 -20.93 3.77
N THR A 319 4.24 -19.69 4.22
CA THR A 319 3.33 -19.39 5.32
C THR A 319 1.98 -18.86 4.87
N GLY A 320 1.88 -18.31 3.65
CA GLY A 320 0.73 -17.56 3.18
C GLY A 320 0.60 -16.17 3.79
N LEU A 321 1.56 -15.73 4.62
CA LEU A 321 1.66 -14.35 5.11
C LEU A 321 2.30 -13.47 4.06
N HIS A 322 2.05 -12.16 4.15
CA HIS A 322 2.76 -11.18 3.35
C HIS A 322 3.76 -10.41 4.22
N TYR A 323 5.04 -10.48 3.88
CA TYR A 323 6.07 -9.63 4.48
C TYR A 323 5.83 -8.18 4.08
N ASN A 324 5.62 -7.30 5.04
CA ASN A 324 5.35 -5.88 4.86
C ASN A 324 6.36 -5.02 5.63
N PHE A 325 7.64 -5.19 5.29
CA PHE A 325 8.80 -4.51 5.86
C PHE A 325 8.97 -4.77 7.38
N PHE A 326 8.36 -4.00 8.27
CA PHE A 326 8.48 -4.19 9.72
C PHE A 326 7.48 -5.19 10.31
N ARG A 327 6.45 -5.57 9.56
CA ARG A 327 5.40 -6.48 10.05
C ARG A 327 5.04 -7.54 9.01
N TYR A 328 4.32 -8.55 9.45
CA TYR A 328 3.72 -9.55 8.58
C TYR A 328 2.20 -9.39 8.55
N TYR A 329 1.66 -9.36 7.36
CA TYR A 329 0.24 -9.19 7.10
C TYR A 329 -0.43 -10.54 6.83
N GLU A 330 -1.57 -10.80 7.48
CA GLU A 330 -2.41 -11.97 7.25
C GLU A 330 -3.58 -11.61 6.31
N PRO A 331 -3.50 -11.99 5.03
CA PRO A 331 -4.46 -11.52 4.04
C PRO A 331 -5.86 -12.13 4.16
N ASN A 332 -6.01 -13.26 4.91
CA ASN A 332 -7.32 -13.85 5.16
C ASN A 332 -8.16 -13.01 6.13
N VAL A 333 -7.51 -12.34 7.07
CA VAL A 333 -8.16 -11.54 8.13
C VAL A 333 -7.87 -10.05 8.04
N GLY A 334 -7.15 -9.62 7.00
CA GLY A 334 -6.95 -8.20 6.70
C GLY A 334 -6.19 -7.42 7.77
N ARG A 335 -5.24 -8.05 8.49
CA ARG A 335 -4.54 -7.45 9.62
C ARG A 335 -3.10 -7.92 9.75
N PHE A 336 -2.30 -7.20 10.53
CA PHE A 336 -0.98 -7.64 10.93
C PHE A 336 -1.04 -8.74 11.99
N VAL A 337 0.01 -9.59 12.05
CA VAL A 337 0.11 -10.71 13.00
C VAL A 337 0.88 -10.36 14.28
N ASN A 338 1.59 -9.23 14.28
CA ASN A 338 2.31 -8.68 15.43
C ASN A 338 1.90 -7.21 15.65
N GLN A 339 2.19 -6.72 16.87
CA GLN A 339 1.83 -5.36 17.25
C GLN A 339 2.63 -4.31 16.46
N ASP A 340 2.07 -3.12 16.36
CA ASP A 340 2.74 -1.99 15.72
C ASP A 340 3.95 -1.55 16.56
N PRO A 341 5.18 -1.58 16.00
CA PRO A 341 6.38 -1.18 16.73
C PRO A 341 6.39 0.31 17.11
N ILE A 342 5.57 1.15 16.47
CA ILE A 342 5.40 2.56 16.86
C ILE A 342 4.22 2.76 17.84
N GLY A 343 3.56 1.69 18.27
CA GLY A 343 2.51 1.69 19.25
C GLY A 343 1.33 2.61 18.88
N LEU A 344 0.87 3.43 19.83
CA LEU A 344 -0.26 4.36 19.62
C LEU A 344 -0.05 5.38 18.50
N TRP A 345 1.15 5.56 17.99
CA TRP A 345 1.43 6.44 16.83
C TRP A 345 0.86 5.86 15.53
N GLY A 346 0.75 4.53 15.44
CA GLY A 346 0.09 3.83 14.34
C GLY A 346 -1.43 3.78 14.44
N GLY A 347 -1.99 4.03 15.64
CA GLY A 347 -3.42 3.96 15.91
C GLY A 347 -3.74 3.27 17.25
N SER A 348 -5.02 3.14 17.58
CA SER A 348 -5.47 2.46 18.81
C SER A 348 -5.54 0.94 18.67
N ASN A 349 -5.66 0.42 17.46
CA ASN A 349 -5.59 -1.00 17.17
C ASN A 349 -4.22 -1.33 16.56
N PHE A 350 -3.33 -1.92 17.35
CA PHE A 350 -1.94 -2.21 16.98
C PHE A 350 -1.78 -3.26 15.88
N TYR A 351 -2.86 -3.95 15.51
CA TYR A 351 -2.85 -4.94 14.44
C TYR A 351 -3.52 -4.46 13.16
N GLN A 352 -4.09 -3.26 13.15
CA GLN A 352 -4.82 -2.74 12.01
C GLN A 352 -3.87 -2.42 10.86
N PHE A 353 -4.23 -2.89 9.65
CA PHE A 353 -3.56 -2.47 8.41
C PHE A 353 -4.12 -1.12 7.92
N ALA A 354 -5.42 -1.07 7.65
CA ALA A 354 -6.12 0.11 7.16
C ALA A 354 -7.64 -0.02 7.37
N LEU A 355 -8.37 1.08 7.24
CA LEU A 355 -9.84 1.06 7.20
C LEU A 355 -10.38 0.48 5.88
N ASN A 356 -9.63 0.65 4.80
CA ASN A 356 -10.05 0.32 3.46
C ASN A 356 -8.81 0.17 2.56
N MET A 357 -8.49 -1.06 2.17
CA MET A 357 -7.33 -1.35 1.33
C MET A 357 -7.49 -0.91 -0.14
N GLN A 358 -8.69 -0.53 -0.58
CA GLN A 358 -8.91 0.01 -1.93
C GLN A 358 -8.45 1.47 -2.05
N ARG A 359 -8.05 2.09 -0.93
CA ARG A 359 -7.64 3.48 -0.85
C ARG A 359 -6.42 3.74 0.03
N TRP A 360 -6.14 2.85 0.97
CA TRP A 360 -5.06 3.00 1.95
C TRP A 360 -3.94 2.03 1.66
N ILE A 361 -2.71 2.50 1.82
CA ILE A 361 -1.50 1.69 1.76
C ILE A 361 -0.70 1.87 3.03
N ASP A 362 0.01 0.83 3.44
CA ASP A 362 0.99 0.88 4.51
C ASP A 362 2.27 0.20 4.04
N VAL A 363 3.14 0.98 3.41
CA VAL A 363 4.34 0.47 2.73
C VAL A 363 5.44 -0.01 3.67
N LEU A 364 5.39 0.41 4.94
CA LEU A 364 6.37 0.01 5.94
C LEU A 364 5.79 -0.90 7.03
N GLY A 365 4.49 -1.16 7.00
CA GLY A 365 3.83 -1.87 8.09
C GLY A 365 3.85 -1.08 9.40
N LEU A 366 3.67 0.26 9.36
CA LEU A 366 3.68 1.15 10.54
C LEU A 366 2.44 2.04 10.58
N THR A 367 2.12 2.71 9.48
CA THR A 367 0.95 3.61 9.40
C THR A 367 0.34 3.56 8.02
N GLY A 368 -0.91 3.16 7.94
CA GLY A 368 -1.66 3.28 6.69
C GLY A 368 -1.73 4.75 6.23
N LYS A 369 -1.33 5.00 4.98
CA LYS A 369 -1.50 6.29 4.32
C LYS A 369 -2.60 6.17 3.27
N CYS A 370 -3.48 7.16 3.19
CA CYS A 370 -4.37 7.28 2.04
C CYS A 370 -3.51 7.58 0.80
N GLN A 371 -3.44 6.66 -0.14
CA GLN A 371 -2.59 6.81 -1.33
C GLN A 371 -3.11 7.89 -2.28
N ASN A 372 -4.38 8.22 -2.22
CA ASN A 372 -5.03 9.08 -3.19
C ASN A 372 -5.31 10.48 -2.64
N CYS A 373 -4.26 11.19 -2.21
CA CYS A 373 -4.33 12.62 -2.32
C CYS A 373 -4.17 12.96 -3.81
N PRO A 374 -5.19 13.54 -4.46
CA PRO A 374 -5.11 13.93 -5.86
C PRO A 374 -3.87 14.78 -6.13
N PRO A 375 -3.26 14.74 -7.31
CA PRO A 375 -2.17 15.64 -7.67
C PRO A 375 -2.52 17.09 -7.38
N GLY A 376 -1.60 17.83 -6.76
CA GLY A 376 -1.87 19.18 -6.26
C GLY A 376 -2.59 19.20 -4.91
N THR A 377 -2.71 18.04 -4.24
CA THR A 377 -3.15 17.93 -2.85
C THR A 377 -2.15 17.15 -2.02
N MET A 378 -2.22 17.24 -0.70
CA MET A 378 -1.33 16.55 0.24
C MET A 378 -2.13 16.06 1.45
N PRO A 379 -1.76 14.95 2.10
CA PRO A 379 -2.41 14.52 3.32
C PRO A 379 -2.42 15.65 4.36
N THR A 380 -3.60 16.01 4.81
CA THR A 380 -3.81 17.15 5.73
C THR A 380 -3.00 17.00 7.02
N LYS A 381 -2.78 15.76 7.46
CA LYS A 381 -1.99 15.45 8.65
C LYS A 381 -0.50 15.76 8.51
N ASP A 382 0.04 15.68 7.29
CA ASP A 382 1.47 15.87 6.99
C ASP A 382 1.82 17.36 6.83
N ILE A 383 0.84 18.26 6.90
CA ILE A 383 1.05 19.69 6.81
C ILE A 383 1.05 20.31 8.22
N HIS A 384 2.12 21.06 8.50
CA HIS A 384 2.39 21.60 9.82
C HIS A 384 2.11 23.12 9.92
N PHE A 385 1.69 23.57 11.09
CA PHE A 385 1.48 24.98 11.38
C PHE A 385 2.80 25.67 11.76
N MET A 386 3.17 26.73 11.08
CA MET A 386 4.27 27.59 11.53
C MET A 386 3.86 28.41 12.75
N GLN A 387 2.60 28.82 12.86
CA GLN A 387 2.07 29.69 13.91
C GLN A 387 1.52 28.91 15.11
N SER A 388 1.77 29.41 16.32
CA SER A 388 1.19 28.89 17.57
C SER A 388 -0.29 29.23 17.74
N SER A 389 -0.79 30.31 17.13
CA SER A 389 -2.20 30.69 17.21
C SER A 389 -2.67 31.55 16.04
N ALA A 390 -3.96 31.51 15.74
CA ALA A 390 -4.63 32.37 14.76
C ALA A 390 -6.03 32.81 15.26
N LYS A 391 -6.58 33.90 14.70
CA LYS A 391 -7.97 34.33 14.92
C LYS A 391 -8.91 33.47 14.05
N ASN A 392 -10.11 33.17 14.56
CA ASN A 392 -11.16 32.47 13.81
C ASN A 392 -11.68 33.30 12.61
N GLN A 393 -11.79 34.64 12.79
CA GLN A 393 -12.26 35.55 11.74
C GLN A 393 -11.25 35.70 10.61
N THR A 394 -11.71 35.63 9.34
CA THR A 394 -10.92 35.84 8.14
C THR A 394 -11.75 36.54 7.06
N GLY A 395 -11.74 37.89 7.05
CA GLY A 395 -12.65 38.69 6.22
C GLY A 395 -14.09 38.43 6.62
N ASP A 396 -14.95 38.16 5.65
CA ASP A 396 -16.37 37.90 5.84
C ASP A 396 -16.70 36.49 6.36
N TYR A 397 -15.69 35.61 6.45
CA TYR A 397 -15.87 34.23 6.85
C TYR A 397 -15.09 33.88 8.12
N THR A 398 -15.54 32.83 8.81
CA THR A 398 -14.81 32.25 9.93
C THR A 398 -14.17 30.92 9.54
N VAL A 399 -13.12 30.54 10.25
CA VAL A 399 -12.49 29.21 10.06
C VAL A 399 -13.48 28.08 10.35
N LEU A 400 -14.34 28.25 11.38
CA LEU A 400 -15.36 27.25 11.72
C LEU A 400 -16.44 27.14 10.65
N GLN A 401 -16.87 28.30 10.05
CA GLN A 401 -17.82 28.24 8.94
C GLN A 401 -17.23 27.52 7.73
N ASN A 402 -16.01 27.89 7.32
CA ASN A 402 -15.33 27.20 6.23
C ASN A 402 -15.16 25.69 6.50
N ALA A 403 -14.86 25.30 7.74
CA ALA A 403 -14.78 23.89 8.11
C ALA A 403 -16.14 23.16 8.00
N ALA A 404 -17.23 23.81 8.41
CA ALA A 404 -18.58 23.27 8.27
C ALA A 404 -18.99 23.13 6.80
N ASP A 405 -18.69 24.12 5.97
CA ASP A 405 -19.02 24.13 4.55
C ASP A 405 -18.17 23.12 3.76
N LEU A 406 -16.88 22.95 4.10
CA LEU A 406 -16.03 21.86 3.58
C LEU A 406 -16.62 20.49 3.94
N LYS A 407 -16.98 20.30 5.21
CA LYS A 407 -17.54 19.02 5.70
C LYS A 407 -18.87 18.67 5.04
N SER A 408 -19.71 19.66 4.75
CA SER A 408 -21.01 19.48 4.09
C SER A 408 -20.92 19.41 2.57
N GLY A 409 -19.75 19.65 1.98
CA GLY A 409 -19.55 19.71 0.52
C GLY A 409 -20.09 20.99 -0.13
N LYS A 410 -20.49 22.01 0.64
CA LYS A 410 -20.91 23.32 0.11
C LYS A 410 -19.76 24.15 -0.42
N LEU A 411 -18.56 23.98 0.17
CA LEU A 411 -17.36 24.69 -0.24
C LEU A 411 -16.41 23.71 -0.97
N ASP A 412 -16.06 24.05 -2.21
CA ASP A 412 -15.03 23.30 -2.95
C ASP A 412 -13.66 23.49 -2.26
N PRO A 413 -12.99 22.40 -1.85
CA PRO A 413 -11.67 22.45 -1.24
C PRO A 413 -10.62 23.24 -2.04
N ASN A 414 -10.72 23.22 -3.39
CA ASN A 414 -9.77 23.92 -4.25
C ASN A 414 -9.80 25.45 -4.12
N ILE A 415 -10.91 26.03 -3.66
CA ILE A 415 -11.02 27.47 -3.38
C ILE A 415 -10.12 27.87 -2.20
N LEU A 416 -9.90 26.94 -1.26
CA LEU A 416 -9.04 27.15 -0.09
C LEU A 416 -7.63 26.59 -0.25
N ARG A 417 -7.12 26.41 -1.48
CA ARG A 417 -5.76 25.93 -1.74
C ARG A 417 -4.75 26.67 -0.88
N ILE A 418 -3.84 25.92 -0.24
CA ILE A 418 -2.84 26.45 0.69
C ILE A 418 -1.44 26.46 0.10
N ASN A 419 -0.66 27.47 0.47
CA ASN A 419 0.75 27.56 0.14
C ASN A 419 1.57 26.77 1.16
N ILE A 420 2.39 25.86 0.67
CA ILE A 420 3.29 25.02 1.48
C ILE A 420 4.75 25.23 1.07
N TRP A 421 5.66 24.89 1.97
CA TRP A 421 7.09 24.80 1.70
C TRP A 421 7.71 23.70 2.55
N LYS A 422 8.85 23.15 2.12
CA LYS A 422 9.60 22.14 2.87
C LYS A 422 10.85 22.75 3.46
N ASP A 423 11.14 22.41 4.72
CA ASP A 423 12.42 22.76 5.35
C ASP A 423 13.54 21.77 4.96
N GLU A 424 14.75 21.99 5.44
CA GLU A 424 15.93 21.17 5.15
C GLU A 424 15.77 19.69 5.64
N SER A 425 14.87 19.44 6.59
CA SER A 425 14.56 18.10 7.07
C SER A 425 13.47 17.39 6.23
N GLY A 426 12.92 18.07 5.20
CA GLY A 426 11.81 17.58 4.38
C GLY A 426 10.42 17.77 5.00
N LYS A 427 10.33 18.40 6.17
CA LYS A 427 9.07 18.67 6.86
C LYS A 427 8.27 19.76 6.16
N THR A 428 6.99 19.49 5.90
CA THR A 428 6.11 20.41 5.16
C THR A 428 5.38 21.39 6.09
N TRP A 429 5.48 22.66 5.79
CA TRP A 429 4.89 23.76 6.54
C TRP A 429 3.90 24.55 5.70
N THR A 430 2.84 25.08 6.31
CA THR A 430 1.90 25.97 5.63
C THR A 430 2.19 27.45 5.89
N LEU A 431 1.95 28.28 4.88
CA LEU A 431 1.86 29.73 5.02
C LEU A 431 0.42 30.19 5.34
N ASP A 432 -0.58 29.31 5.14
CA ASP A 432 -2.03 29.59 5.21
C ASP A 432 -2.69 28.91 6.43
N HIS A 433 -2.29 29.26 7.63
CA HIS A 433 -2.67 28.62 8.90
C HIS A 433 -4.17 28.46 9.13
N ARG A 434 -4.98 29.49 8.80
CA ARG A 434 -6.43 29.46 8.97
C ARG A 434 -7.11 28.52 7.99
N ARG A 435 -6.63 28.44 6.76
CA ARG A 435 -7.13 27.49 5.76
C ARG A 435 -6.80 26.05 6.18
N LEU A 436 -5.55 25.77 6.59
CA LEU A 436 -5.19 24.46 7.11
C LEU A 436 -6.03 24.08 8.34
N ALA A 437 -6.31 25.04 9.24
CA ALA A 437 -7.17 24.78 10.39
C ALA A 437 -8.59 24.38 9.97
N ALA A 438 -9.15 25.01 8.93
CA ALA A 438 -10.46 24.61 8.41
C ALA A 438 -10.45 23.17 7.88
N PHE A 439 -9.44 22.76 7.12
CA PHE A 439 -9.29 21.39 6.64
C PHE A 439 -9.15 20.36 7.78
N LYS A 440 -8.31 20.65 8.78
CA LYS A 440 -8.13 19.77 9.94
C LYS A 440 -9.41 19.63 10.79
N ILE A 441 -10.14 20.74 11.03
CA ILE A 441 -11.44 20.72 11.76
C ILE A 441 -12.50 19.96 10.96
N ALA A 442 -12.55 20.15 9.64
CA ALA A 442 -13.45 19.43 8.74
C ALA A 442 -13.13 17.96 8.60
N LYS A 443 -11.95 17.53 9.07
CA LYS A 443 -11.38 16.17 8.88
C LYS A 443 -11.26 15.80 7.39
N ILE A 444 -10.90 16.76 6.55
CA ILE A 444 -10.58 16.51 5.15
C ILE A 444 -9.21 15.83 5.08
N GLU A 445 -9.14 14.68 4.47
CA GLU A 445 -7.92 13.86 4.42
C GLU A 445 -6.85 14.47 3.52
N CYS A 446 -7.25 15.04 2.38
CA CYS A 446 -6.35 15.63 1.39
C CYS A 446 -6.63 17.12 1.22
N THR A 447 -5.66 17.96 1.57
CA THR A 447 -5.73 19.40 1.41
C THR A 447 -5.12 19.84 0.07
N PRO A 448 -5.82 20.63 -0.75
CA PRO A 448 -5.24 21.24 -1.95
C PRO A 448 -4.06 22.15 -1.60
N VAL A 449 -2.91 21.89 -2.23
CA VAL A 449 -1.66 22.60 -1.96
C VAL A 449 -1.04 23.16 -3.22
N GLN A 450 -0.20 24.18 -3.03
CA GLN A 450 0.74 24.68 -4.04
C GLN A 450 2.05 25.06 -3.36
N GLU A 451 3.15 24.88 -4.04
CA GLU A 451 4.45 25.27 -3.50
C GLU A 451 4.60 26.79 -3.45
N ALA A 452 5.02 27.29 -2.30
CA ALA A 452 5.34 28.69 -2.11
C ALA A 452 6.73 28.99 -2.66
N ASN A 453 6.87 30.06 -3.42
CA ASN A 453 8.21 30.50 -3.85
C ASN A 453 9.04 31.04 -2.67
N SER A 454 10.36 31.04 -2.81
CA SER A 454 11.31 31.44 -1.76
C SER A 454 11.06 32.86 -1.22
N SER A 455 10.56 33.79 -2.04
CA SER A 455 10.22 35.16 -1.61
C SER A 455 9.02 35.17 -0.67
N MET A 456 7.97 34.38 -0.97
CA MET A 456 6.80 34.24 -0.10
C MET A 456 7.20 33.62 1.25
N VAL A 457 8.03 32.60 1.24
CA VAL A 457 8.52 31.93 2.46
C VAL A 457 9.30 32.94 3.31
N LYS A 458 10.30 33.63 2.74
CA LYS A 458 11.11 34.63 3.46
C LYS A 458 10.24 35.73 4.09
N LYS A 459 9.23 36.25 3.37
CA LYS A 459 8.33 37.29 3.88
C LYS A 459 7.47 36.81 5.07
N GLN A 460 7.26 35.52 5.23
CA GLN A 460 6.38 34.96 6.27
C GLN A 460 7.12 34.19 7.37
N MET A 461 8.45 34.08 7.33
CA MET A 461 9.23 33.37 8.35
C MET A 461 9.03 33.92 9.78
N TRP A 462 8.65 35.17 9.95
CA TRP A 462 8.27 35.73 11.25
C TRP A 462 7.08 35.02 11.91
N LYS A 463 6.30 34.25 11.14
CA LYS A 463 5.20 33.40 11.65
C LYS A 463 5.68 32.10 12.27
N MET A 464 6.96 31.76 12.21
CA MET A 464 7.51 30.56 12.84
C MET A 464 7.52 30.71 14.37
N THR A 465 6.35 30.59 14.98
CA THR A 465 6.10 30.76 16.43
C THR A 465 5.57 29.49 17.07
N THR A 466 5.54 28.38 16.34
CA THR A 466 5.02 27.10 16.85
C THR A 466 5.79 26.65 18.10
N LYS A 467 5.04 26.10 19.08
CA LYS A 467 5.58 25.50 20.31
C LYS A 467 5.40 23.99 20.35
N THR A 468 4.78 23.43 19.31
CA THR A 468 4.39 22.01 19.21
C THR A 468 4.97 21.37 17.96
N GLU A 469 6.08 21.90 17.46
CA GLU A 469 6.67 21.47 16.18
C GLU A 469 5.67 21.50 15.01
N GLY A 470 4.69 22.40 15.09
CA GLY A 470 3.65 22.54 14.07
C GLY A 470 2.51 21.52 14.14
N LYS A 471 2.52 20.59 15.10
CA LYS A 471 1.47 19.56 15.24
C LYS A 471 0.13 20.14 15.62
N SER A 472 0.10 21.27 16.32
CA SER A 472 -1.13 21.95 16.73
C SER A 472 -1.02 23.46 16.69
N MET A 473 -2.21 24.12 16.62
CA MET A 473 -2.36 25.57 16.68
C MET A 473 -3.60 25.93 17.51
N THR A 474 -3.53 27.03 18.25
CA THR A 474 -4.69 27.58 18.99
C THR A 474 -5.50 28.51 18.10
N LEU A 475 -6.74 28.13 17.80
CA LEU A 475 -7.70 29.00 17.11
C LEU A 475 -8.47 29.82 18.14
N LYS A 476 -8.31 31.16 18.10
CA LYS A 476 -8.97 32.12 19.02
C LYS A 476 -10.38 32.45 18.50
N LEU A 477 -11.40 31.98 19.20
CA LEU A 477 -12.81 32.10 18.78
C LEU A 477 -13.46 33.44 19.14
N GLY A 478 -12.79 34.22 19.97
CA GLY A 478 -13.36 35.44 20.60
C GLY A 478 -13.89 35.16 22.01
N ASN A 479 -14.18 36.24 22.77
CA ASN A 479 -14.71 36.18 24.15
C ASN A 479 -13.94 35.20 25.08
N GLY A 480 -12.62 35.14 24.93
CA GLY A 480 -11.75 34.28 25.74
C GLY A 480 -11.79 32.79 25.37
N LYS A 481 -12.62 32.36 24.44
CA LYS A 481 -12.72 30.95 24.01
C LYS A 481 -11.65 30.62 23.00
N ASN A 482 -11.07 29.44 23.15
CA ASN A 482 -10.03 28.90 22.27
C ASN A 482 -10.34 27.44 21.86
N LEU A 483 -9.96 27.07 20.65
CA LEU A 483 -10.00 25.70 20.13
C LEU A 483 -8.59 25.27 19.77
N ILE A 484 -8.14 24.13 20.25
CA ILE A 484 -6.87 23.53 19.83
C ILE A 484 -7.14 22.69 18.57
N VAL A 485 -6.51 23.08 17.47
CA VAL A 485 -6.56 22.37 16.18
C VAL A 485 -5.29 21.51 16.05
N ARG A 486 -5.45 20.21 15.85
CA ARG A 486 -4.37 19.21 15.77
C ARG A 486 -4.31 18.56 14.39
#